data_ab03602a5cc005f534eeb0e4df8cada6
#
_entry.id   ab03602a5cc005f534eeb0e4df8cada6
#
_cell.length_a   1.000
_cell.length_b   1.000
_cell.length_c   1.000
_cell.angle_alpha   90.00
_cell.angle_beta   90.00
_cell.angle_gamma   90.00
#
_symmetry.space_group_name_H-M   'P 1'
#
loop_
_entity.id
_entity.type
_entity.pdbx_description
1 polymer ?
#
loop_
_entity_poly.entity_id
_entity_poly.type
_entity_poly.pdbx_seq_one_letter_code
_entity_poly.pdbx_strand_id
1 'polypeptide(L)'
;MSILFSGDFHANSRDELKLITKKTLINKYQKAEYDEIKYHIILGDAGFLWPGNEKTDLFNYKALANRPFPVLCVMGNHEPILGMSDVPEVNIGIGEKVLQINDNPFVAYLKRGGIYKIENHRFLVLGGALSIDKEFRRPNISWWKREYWDEAEKVNLFLLLQKHKKFDYVLSHTGPNRINRIVNTYKTPGITLKFFDEVAVLNEEIDERITCKQWFCGHWHTDKYYYDENQRRGYQYLYEKTALLKNDEIIVL
;
A
#
# COMPACT_ATOMS: atom_id res chain seq x y z
N MET A 1 -4.84 -10.80 17.61
CA MET A 1 -5.43 -10.21 16.40
C MET A 1 -4.28 -9.77 15.51
N SER A 2 -4.40 -9.93 14.20
CA SER A 2 -3.29 -9.69 13.28
C SER A 2 -3.72 -8.94 12.02
N ILE A 3 -2.76 -8.23 11.40
CA ILE A 3 -2.93 -7.49 10.15
C ILE A 3 -1.97 -8.10 9.13
N LEU A 4 -2.51 -8.51 7.98
CA LEU A 4 -1.74 -9.02 6.86
C LEU A 4 -1.38 -7.89 5.90
N PHE A 5 -0.14 -7.82 5.45
CA PHE A 5 0.33 -6.90 4.41
C PHE A 5 0.83 -7.67 3.19
N SER A 6 0.55 -7.14 2.00
CA SER A 6 1.16 -7.56 0.73
C SER A 6 1.46 -6.33 -0.12
N GLY A 7 2.42 -6.43 -1.04
CA GLY A 7 2.73 -5.37 -2.00
C GLY A 7 2.24 -5.73 -3.41
N ASP A 8 2.09 -4.73 -4.26
CA ASP A 8 1.97 -4.83 -5.73
C ASP A 8 1.11 -6.02 -6.20
N PHE A 9 -0.15 -6.02 -5.78
CA PHE A 9 -1.05 -7.15 -5.99
C PHE A 9 -1.40 -7.38 -7.46
N HIS A 10 -1.52 -6.31 -8.24
CA HIS A 10 -1.83 -6.34 -9.68
C HIS A 10 -2.95 -7.32 -10.05
N ALA A 11 -4.09 -7.18 -9.40
CA ALA A 11 -5.24 -8.09 -9.54
C ALA A 11 -5.78 -8.26 -10.98
N ASN A 12 -5.20 -7.58 -11.95
CA ASN A 12 -5.44 -7.76 -13.38
C ASN A 12 -4.81 -9.05 -13.95
N SER A 13 -3.91 -9.71 -13.21
CA SER A 13 -3.31 -11.00 -13.57
C SER A 13 -3.93 -12.14 -12.75
N ARG A 14 -4.41 -13.21 -13.45
CA ARG A 14 -4.98 -14.38 -12.77
C ARG A 14 -3.96 -15.19 -11.98
N ASP A 15 -2.68 -15.09 -12.33
CA ASP A 15 -1.61 -15.87 -11.70
C ASP A 15 -1.22 -15.32 -10.33
N GLU A 16 -1.34 -14.01 -10.14
CA GLU A 16 -1.00 -13.34 -8.88
C GLU A 16 -2.03 -13.59 -7.76
N LEU A 17 -3.26 -13.94 -8.13
CA LEU A 17 -4.29 -14.34 -7.17
C LEU A 17 -3.98 -15.65 -6.42
N LYS A 18 -3.11 -16.48 -6.92
CA LYS A 18 -2.71 -17.72 -6.23
C LYS A 18 -2.11 -17.44 -4.86
N LEU A 19 -1.54 -16.25 -4.66
CA LEU A 19 -0.93 -15.85 -3.40
C LEU A 19 -1.96 -15.43 -2.32
N ILE A 20 -3.22 -15.16 -2.71
CA ILE A 20 -4.19 -14.50 -1.81
C ILE A 20 -5.46 -15.32 -1.57
N THR A 21 -5.57 -16.51 -2.11
CA THR A 21 -6.71 -17.37 -1.76
C THR A 21 -6.64 -17.79 -0.29
N LYS A 22 -7.81 -18.09 0.32
CA LYS A 22 -7.88 -18.67 1.66
C LYS A 22 -6.94 -19.87 1.81
N LYS A 23 -6.91 -20.77 0.83
CA LYS A 23 -6.05 -21.96 0.81
C LYS A 23 -4.57 -21.58 0.87
N THR A 24 -4.16 -20.61 0.06
CA THR A 24 -2.77 -20.13 0.01
C THR A 24 -2.35 -19.52 1.35
N LEU A 25 -3.20 -18.67 1.94
CA LEU A 25 -2.93 -18.05 3.22
C LEU A 25 -2.86 -19.08 4.37
N ILE A 26 -3.76 -20.07 4.40
CA ILE A 26 -3.71 -21.14 5.40
C ILE A 26 -2.45 -21.98 5.25
N ASN A 27 -2.04 -22.28 4.02
CA ASN A 27 -0.80 -23.03 3.78
C ASN A 27 0.44 -22.24 4.21
N LYS A 28 0.40 -20.91 4.05
CA LYS A 28 1.52 -20.02 4.37
C LYS A 28 1.62 -19.71 5.86
N TYR A 29 0.49 -19.45 6.53
CA TYR A 29 0.43 -18.98 7.91
C TYR A 29 -0.13 -19.97 8.93
N GLN A 30 -0.49 -21.18 8.51
CA GLN A 30 -1.31 -22.12 9.28
C GLN A 30 -2.74 -21.59 9.56
N LYS A 31 -3.64 -22.53 9.89
CA LYS A 31 -5.05 -22.16 10.06
C LYS A 31 -5.29 -21.25 11.27
N ALA A 32 -4.59 -21.47 12.36
CA ALA A 32 -4.75 -20.69 13.58
C ALA A 32 -4.37 -19.22 13.38
N GLU A 33 -3.27 -18.95 12.68
CA GLU A 33 -2.82 -17.59 12.36
C GLU A 33 -3.77 -16.93 11.35
N TYR A 34 -4.22 -17.69 10.33
CA TYR A 34 -5.22 -17.20 9.38
C TYR A 34 -6.51 -16.75 10.09
N ASP A 35 -7.01 -17.51 11.05
CA ASP A 35 -8.25 -17.21 11.77
C ASP A 35 -8.13 -15.95 12.67
N GLU A 36 -6.91 -15.54 13.00
CA GLU A 36 -6.61 -14.31 13.75
C GLU A 36 -6.52 -13.05 12.88
N ILE A 37 -6.40 -13.17 11.55
CA ILE A 37 -6.32 -12.02 10.64
C ILE A 37 -7.63 -11.22 10.69
N LYS A 38 -7.51 -9.92 10.91
CA LYS A 38 -8.64 -8.97 10.94
C LYS A 38 -8.70 -8.08 9.72
N TYR A 39 -7.54 -7.78 9.12
CA TYR A 39 -7.43 -6.93 7.93
C TYR A 39 -6.35 -7.47 7.01
N HIS A 40 -6.57 -7.33 5.70
CA HIS A 40 -5.52 -7.46 4.71
C HIS A 40 -5.28 -6.10 4.07
N ILE A 41 -4.06 -5.58 4.16
CA ILE A 41 -3.67 -4.29 3.60
C ILE A 41 -2.74 -4.54 2.40
N ILE A 42 -3.14 -4.03 1.23
CA ILE A 42 -2.36 -4.05 0.00
C ILE A 42 -1.61 -2.72 -0.13
N LEU A 43 -0.30 -2.76 -0.30
CA LEU A 43 0.58 -1.59 -0.32
C LEU A 43 0.67 -0.91 -1.70
N GLY A 44 -0.49 -0.67 -2.31
CA GLY A 44 -0.63 -0.06 -3.62
C GLY A 44 -0.59 -1.07 -4.77
N ASP A 45 -0.93 -0.59 -5.94
CA ASP A 45 -1.08 -1.36 -7.18
C ASP A 45 -1.95 -2.60 -6.98
N ALA A 46 -3.11 -2.39 -6.34
CA ALA A 46 -4.06 -3.46 -6.08
C ALA A 46 -4.66 -4.04 -7.37
N GLY A 47 -4.74 -3.22 -8.43
CA GLY A 47 -5.12 -3.66 -9.77
C GLY A 47 -6.62 -3.84 -9.99
N PHE A 48 -7.48 -3.30 -9.12
CA PHE A 48 -8.93 -3.27 -9.30
C PHE A 48 -9.38 -2.11 -10.19
N LEU A 49 -10.61 -2.22 -10.74
CA LEU A 49 -11.33 -1.17 -11.46
C LEU A 49 -10.71 -0.78 -12.82
N TRP A 50 -9.85 -1.61 -13.39
CA TRP A 50 -9.32 -1.33 -14.72
C TRP A 50 -10.40 -1.40 -15.79
N PRO A 51 -10.53 -0.39 -16.67
CA PRO A 51 -11.48 -0.41 -17.78
C PRO A 51 -11.33 -1.67 -18.64
N GLY A 52 -12.43 -2.39 -18.86
CA GLY A 52 -12.45 -3.64 -19.61
C GLY A 52 -12.04 -4.89 -18.83
N ASN A 53 -11.71 -4.75 -17.54
CA ASN A 53 -11.30 -5.88 -16.69
C ASN A 53 -12.42 -6.35 -15.72
N GLU A 54 -13.68 -5.99 -15.96
CA GLU A 54 -14.81 -6.28 -15.05
C GLU A 54 -14.96 -7.78 -14.75
N LYS A 55 -14.64 -8.64 -15.73
CA LYS A 55 -14.66 -10.10 -15.54
C LYS A 55 -13.53 -10.58 -14.62
N THR A 56 -12.38 -9.93 -14.70
CA THR A 56 -11.22 -10.23 -13.85
C THR A 56 -11.50 -9.73 -12.43
N ASP A 57 -12.05 -8.54 -12.28
CA ASP A 57 -12.46 -8.01 -10.97
C ASP A 57 -13.49 -8.93 -10.31
N LEU A 58 -14.51 -9.37 -11.04
CA LEU A 58 -15.50 -10.31 -10.52
C LEU A 58 -14.88 -11.63 -10.09
N PHE A 59 -13.90 -12.15 -10.82
CA PHE A 59 -13.15 -13.35 -10.44
C PHE A 59 -12.36 -13.11 -9.15
N ASN A 60 -11.70 -11.96 -9.05
CA ASN A 60 -10.92 -11.57 -7.88
C ASN A 60 -11.81 -11.41 -6.65
N TYR A 61 -12.95 -10.74 -6.78
CA TYR A 61 -13.92 -10.58 -5.69
C TYR A 61 -14.45 -11.94 -5.20
N LYS A 62 -14.74 -12.88 -6.11
CA LYS A 62 -15.14 -14.24 -5.72
C LYS A 62 -14.05 -14.96 -4.92
N ALA A 63 -12.78 -14.81 -5.30
CA ALA A 63 -11.67 -15.39 -4.54
C ALA A 63 -11.51 -14.75 -3.16
N LEU A 64 -11.80 -13.44 -3.04
CA LEU A 64 -11.77 -12.70 -1.78
C LEU A 64 -12.97 -12.97 -0.87
N ALA A 65 -14.15 -13.24 -1.45
CA ALA A 65 -15.42 -13.40 -0.72
C ALA A 65 -15.41 -14.52 0.34
N ASN A 66 -14.52 -15.50 0.19
CA ASN A 66 -14.37 -16.60 1.15
C ASN A 66 -13.49 -16.25 2.36
N ARG A 67 -13.05 -14.99 2.49
CA ARG A 67 -12.22 -14.53 3.60
C ARG A 67 -13.06 -13.75 4.61
N PRO A 68 -12.85 -13.96 5.92
CA PRO A 68 -13.65 -13.33 6.96
C PRO A 68 -13.18 -11.90 7.30
N PHE A 69 -12.25 -11.32 6.56
CA PHE A 69 -11.68 -10.00 6.83
C PHE A 69 -11.69 -9.11 5.58
N PRO A 70 -11.85 -7.79 5.78
CA PRO A 70 -11.83 -6.81 4.70
C PRO A 70 -10.44 -6.67 4.07
N VAL A 71 -10.44 -6.16 2.83
CA VAL A 71 -9.23 -5.77 2.09
C VAL A 71 -9.19 -4.25 2.04
N LEU A 72 -8.09 -3.68 2.50
CA LEU A 72 -7.80 -2.25 2.45
C LEU A 72 -6.60 -2.03 1.53
N CYS A 73 -6.71 -1.07 0.62
CA CYS A 73 -5.66 -0.80 -0.36
C CYS A 73 -5.04 0.59 -0.11
N VAL A 74 -3.74 0.68 -0.10
CA VAL A 74 -3.03 1.95 -0.28
C VAL A 74 -3.11 2.32 -1.75
N MET A 75 -3.19 3.59 -2.11
CA MET A 75 -3.17 4.01 -3.51
C MET A 75 -1.76 3.84 -4.08
N GLY A 76 -1.62 3.09 -5.17
CA GLY A 76 -0.39 3.00 -5.96
C GLY A 76 -0.37 4.02 -7.10
N ASN A 77 0.49 3.80 -8.10
CA ASN A 77 0.52 4.60 -9.32
C ASN A 77 -0.30 3.96 -10.46
N HIS A 78 -0.53 2.64 -10.40
CA HIS A 78 -1.36 1.91 -11.34
C HIS A 78 -2.79 1.69 -10.80
N GLU A 79 -3.46 2.79 -10.40
CA GLU A 79 -4.76 2.73 -9.73
C GLU A 79 -5.82 3.56 -10.47
N PRO A 80 -6.78 2.92 -11.17
CA PRO A 80 -7.86 3.62 -11.85
C PRO A 80 -8.69 4.51 -10.92
N ILE A 81 -8.78 4.18 -9.63
CA ILE A 81 -9.48 4.99 -8.62
C ILE A 81 -8.94 6.43 -8.55
N LEU A 82 -7.69 6.67 -8.95
CA LEU A 82 -7.10 8.00 -9.03
C LEU A 82 -7.81 8.92 -10.05
N GLY A 83 -8.50 8.33 -11.02
CA GLY A 83 -9.30 9.05 -12.03
C GLY A 83 -10.79 9.20 -11.67
N MET A 84 -11.24 8.61 -10.55
CA MET A 84 -12.65 8.58 -10.18
C MET A 84 -13.01 9.68 -9.17
N SER A 85 -14.17 10.33 -9.35
CA SER A 85 -14.71 11.37 -8.45
C SER A 85 -15.81 10.85 -7.52
N ASP A 86 -16.51 9.79 -7.92
CA ASP A 86 -17.78 9.39 -7.30
C ASP A 86 -17.69 8.06 -6.54
N VAL A 87 -16.52 7.76 -5.99
CA VAL A 87 -16.34 6.56 -5.15
C VAL A 87 -16.94 6.81 -3.77
N PRO A 88 -17.87 5.95 -3.31
CA PRO A 88 -18.50 6.11 -2.00
C PRO A 88 -17.49 6.17 -0.86
N GLU A 89 -17.64 7.16 0.02
CA GLU A 89 -16.88 7.27 1.26
C GLU A 89 -17.65 6.66 2.43
N VAL A 90 -17.08 5.66 3.09
CA VAL A 90 -17.70 4.98 4.23
C VAL A 90 -16.83 5.05 5.47
N ASN A 91 -17.48 5.12 6.64
CA ASN A 91 -16.80 5.03 7.92
C ASN A 91 -16.92 3.60 8.46
N ILE A 92 -15.79 2.94 8.63
CA ILE A 92 -15.71 1.56 9.16
C ILE A 92 -15.09 1.50 10.57
N GLY A 93 -15.01 2.66 11.24
CA GLY A 93 -14.56 2.73 12.63
C GLY A 93 -13.04 2.70 12.84
N ILE A 94 -12.26 2.94 11.79
CA ILE A 94 -10.78 2.92 11.86
C ILE A 94 -10.13 4.32 11.79
N GLY A 95 -10.90 5.38 12.00
CA GLY A 95 -10.43 6.77 11.92
C GLY A 95 -11.01 7.48 10.70
N GLU A 96 -10.19 7.82 9.71
CA GLU A 96 -10.67 8.44 8.48
C GLU A 96 -11.60 7.51 7.68
N LYS A 97 -12.46 8.11 6.86
CA LYS A 97 -13.29 7.37 5.91
C LYS A 97 -12.42 6.69 4.85
N VAL A 98 -12.90 5.57 4.34
CA VAL A 98 -12.28 4.82 3.24
C VAL A 98 -13.11 4.95 1.97
N LEU A 99 -12.49 4.78 0.80
CA LEU A 99 -13.18 4.76 -0.50
C LEU A 99 -13.58 3.33 -0.81
N GLN A 100 -14.87 3.00 -0.64
CA GLN A 100 -15.38 1.64 -0.84
C GLN A 100 -15.61 1.37 -2.33
N ILE A 101 -15.04 0.29 -2.84
CA ILE A 101 -15.20 -0.14 -4.23
C ILE A 101 -16.04 -1.42 -4.37
N ASN A 102 -16.15 -2.19 -3.32
CA ASN A 102 -16.98 -3.38 -3.27
C ASN A 102 -17.39 -3.69 -1.83
N ASP A 103 -18.62 -4.16 -1.62
CA ASP A 103 -19.18 -4.45 -0.30
C ASP A 103 -19.19 -5.95 0.06
N ASN A 104 -19.14 -6.81 -0.94
CA ASN A 104 -19.08 -8.26 -0.74
C ASN A 104 -18.16 -8.94 -1.79
N PRO A 105 -16.91 -9.25 -1.47
CA PRO A 105 -16.20 -8.94 -0.21
C PRO A 105 -15.99 -7.45 -0.01
N PHE A 106 -15.77 -7.02 1.22
CA PHE A 106 -15.46 -5.63 1.49
C PHE A 106 -14.06 -5.28 0.99
N VAL A 107 -13.99 -4.39 0.00
CA VAL A 107 -12.74 -3.87 -0.56
C VAL A 107 -12.81 -2.35 -0.62
N ALA A 108 -11.83 -1.69 -0.06
CA ALA A 108 -11.78 -0.23 0.00
C ALA A 108 -10.35 0.32 -0.10
N TYR A 109 -10.23 1.56 -0.55
CA TYR A 109 -8.96 2.29 -0.54
C TYR A 109 -8.85 3.21 0.67
N LEU A 110 -7.70 3.18 1.32
CA LEU A 110 -7.30 4.13 2.35
C LEU A 110 -6.97 5.47 1.67
N LYS A 111 -7.51 6.56 2.20
CA LYS A 111 -7.21 7.90 1.67
C LYS A 111 -5.78 8.29 2.03
N ARG A 112 -5.01 8.77 1.07
CA ARG A 112 -3.65 9.26 1.33
C ARG A 112 -3.67 10.52 2.18
N GLY A 113 -2.66 10.69 3.02
CA GLY A 113 -2.62 11.72 4.06
C GLY A 113 -3.48 11.39 5.28
N GLY A 114 -4.22 10.27 5.27
CA GLY A 114 -5.09 9.88 6.37
C GLY A 114 -4.35 9.21 7.54
N ILE A 115 -4.93 9.37 8.74
CA ILE A 115 -4.49 8.66 9.95
C ILE A 115 -5.54 7.62 10.30
N TYR A 116 -5.12 6.37 10.35
CA TYR A 116 -5.98 5.24 10.65
C TYR A 116 -5.57 4.56 11.95
N LYS A 117 -6.56 4.17 12.74
CA LYS A 117 -6.36 3.31 13.90
C LYS A 117 -6.91 1.93 13.58
N ILE A 118 -6.04 1.01 13.21
CA ILE A 118 -6.40 -0.37 12.86
C ILE A 118 -5.90 -1.27 13.98
N GLU A 119 -6.81 -2.00 14.60
CA GLU A 119 -6.56 -2.71 15.84
C GLU A 119 -6.03 -1.70 16.89
N ASN A 120 -4.91 -1.93 17.50
CA ASN A 120 -4.33 -1.04 18.50
C ASN A 120 -3.21 -0.15 17.95
N HIS A 121 -3.01 -0.14 16.62
CA HIS A 121 -1.91 0.56 15.97
C HIS A 121 -2.38 1.79 15.21
N ARG A 122 -1.54 2.82 15.24
CA ARG A 122 -1.76 4.08 14.54
C ARG A 122 -0.93 4.14 13.27
N PHE A 123 -1.61 4.21 12.14
CA PHE A 123 -1.02 4.23 10.81
C PHE A 123 -1.13 5.62 10.17
N LEU A 124 -0.03 6.09 9.57
CA LEU A 124 -0.07 7.14 8.57
C LEU A 124 -0.09 6.48 7.20
N VAL A 125 -1.02 6.88 6.34
CA VAL A 125 -1.15 6.32 5.00
C VAL A 125 -0.72 7.35 3.96
N LEU A 126 0.25 6.96 3.13
CA LEU A 126 0.79 7.75 2.03
C LEU A 126 0.64 6.92 0.76
N GLY A 127 0.22 7.53 -0.32
CA GLY A 127 0.01 6.81 -1.58
C GLY A 127 0.67 7.51 -2.75
N GLY A 128 0.61 6.86 -3.90
CA GLY A 128 1.22 7.31 -5.14
C GLY A 128 2.67 6.89 -5.28
N ALA A 129 3.15 6.96 -6.51
CA ALA A 129 4.55 6.79 -6.91
C ALA A 129 4.71 7.28 -8.35
N LEU A 130 5.94 7.42 -8.83
CA LEU A 130 6.22 7.75 -10.22
C LEU A 130 6.01 6.53 -11.12
N SER A 131 5.14 6.65 -12.12
CA SER A 131 5.08 5.70 -13.24
C SER A 131 6.27 5.93 -14.18
N ILE A 132 7.28 5.06 -14.14
CA ILE A 132 8.48 5.17 -14.97
C ILE A 132 8.19 4.99 -16.46
N ASP A 133 7.07 4.37 -16.79
CA ASP A 133 6.59 4.06 -18.14
C ASP A 133 5.46 4.99 -18.61
N LYS A 134 5.22 6.12 -17.93
CA LYS A 134 4.10 7.04 -18.23
C LYS A 134 4.08 7.55 -19.67
N GLU A 135 5.24 7.65 -20.32
CA GLU A 135 5.35 8.09 -21.73
C GLU A 135 4.72 7.09 -22.71
N PHE A 136 4.61 5.83 -22.31
CA PHE A 136 3.96 4.77 -23.08
C PHE A 136 2.50 4.56 -22.71
N ARG A 137 1.99 5.30 -21.72
CA ARG A 137 0.64 5.20 -21.20
C ARG A 137 -0.29 6.29 -21.72
N ARG A 138 -1.59 6.03 -21.64
CA ARG A 138 -2.63 6.97 -22.07
C ARG A 138 -3.20 7.69 -20.85
N PRO A 139 -3.13 9.05 -20.80
CA PRO A 139 -3.71 9.82 -19.70
C PRO A 139 -5.21 9.50 -19.51
N ASN A 140 -5.62 9.37 -18.25
CA ASN A 140 -6.99 9.03 -17.81
C ASN A 140 -7.53 7.66 -18.28
N ILE A 141 -6.68 6.80 -18.83
CA ILE A 141 -7.02 5.43 -19.23
C ILE A 141 -6.09 4.42 -18.56
N SER A 142 -4.78 4.64 -18.66
CA SER A 142 -3.78 3.77 -18.07
C SER A 142 -2.71 4.53 -17.27
N TRP A 143 -2.87 5.84 -17.15
CA TRP A 143 -2.07 6.72 -16.30
C TRP A 143 -2.92 7.89 -15.82
N TRP A 144 -2.74 8.27 -14.56
CA TRP A 144 -3.49 9.36 -13.92
C TRP A 144 -2.53 10.34 -13.26
N LYS A 145 -2.67 11.64 -13.56
CA LYS A 145 -1.84 12.69 -12.96
C LYS A 145 -1.91 12.67 -11.42
N ARG A 146 -3.00 12.20 -10.86
CA ARG A 146 -3.19 12.05 -9.41
C ARG A 146 -2.36 10.92 -8.78
N GLU A 147 -1.50 10.21 -9.53
CA GLU A 147 -0.45 9.40 -8.91
C GLU A 147 0.49 10.28 -8.07
N TYR A 148 0.64 11.56 -8.44
CA TYR A 148 1.34 12.57 -7.66
C TYR A 148 0.39 13.28 -6.68
N TRP A 149 0.97 13.89 -5.65
CA TRP A 149 0.25 14.73 -4.71
C TRP A 149 0.06 16.13 -5.30
N ASP A 150 -1.15 16.67 -5.21
CA ASP A 150 -1.36 18.07 -5.51
C ASP A 150 -0.93 18.96 -4.32
N GLU A 151 -0.83 20.27 -4.54
CA GLU A 151 -0.36 21.22 -3.53
C GLU A 151 -1.32 21.32 -2.32
N ALA A 152 -2.63 21.18 -2.55
CA ALA A 152 -3.60 21.22 -1.45
C ALA A 152 -3.47 19.98 -0.55
N GLU A 153 -3.28 18.81 -1.16
CA GLU A 153 -3.02 17.56 -0.42
C GLU A 153 -1.73 17.66 0.40
N LYS A 154 -0.64 18.19 -0.17
CA LYS A 154 0.63 18.41 0.54
C LYS A 154 0.46 19.36 1.72
N VAL A 155 -0.19 20.51 1.51
CA VAL A 155 -0.46 21.49 2.59
C VAL A 155 -1.27 20.84 3.71
N ASN A 156 -2.35 20.13 3.38
CA ASN A 156 -3.18 19.44 4.38
C ASN A 156 -2.38 18.39 5.16
N LEU A 157 -1.55 17.62 4.47
CA LEU A 157 -0.68 16.63 5.10
C LEU A 157 0.30 17.31 6.09
N PHE A 158 0.98 18.39 5.70
CA PHE A 158 1.92 19.06 6.58
C PHE A 158 1.23 19.74 7.78
N LEU A 159 0.04 20.29 7.61
CA LEU A 159 -0.78 20.78 8.72
C LEU A 159 -1.17 19.66 9.69
N LEU A 160 -1.50 18.48 9.17
CA LEU A 160 -1.76 17.29 9.97
C LEU A 160 -0.50 16.87 10.76
N LEU A 161 0.67 16.83 10.10
CA LEU A 161 1.94 16.42 10.71
C LEU A 161 2.49 17.42 11.73
N GLN A 162 2.08 18.70 11.70
CA GLN A 162 2.37 19.63 12.78
C GLN A 162 1.73 19.18 14.10
N LYS A 163 0.53 18.58 14.03
CA LYS A 163 -0.23 18.12 15.19
C LYS A 163 0.09 16.68 15.58
N HIS A 164 0.50 15.87 14.60
CA HIS A 164 0.65 14.43 14.74
C HIS A 164 2.01 13.97 14.20
N LYS A 165 2.97 13.70 15.10
CA LYS A 165 4.34 13.33 14.75
C LYS A 165 4.69 11.87 15.07
N LYS A 166 3.84 11.17 15.83
CA LYS A 166 4.11 9.80 16.28
C LYS A 166 3.10 8.83 15.70
N PHE A 167 3.59 7.81 15.05
CA PHE A 167 2.81 6.71 14.48
C PHE A 167 3.45 5.39 14.88
N ASP A 168 2.69 4.30 14.87
CA ASP A 168 3.29 2.98 15.00
C ASP A 168 3.90 2.57 13.68
N TYR A 169 3.16 2.77 12.59
CA TYR A 169 3.54 2.36 11.24
C TYR A 169 3.20 3.41 10.19
N VAL A 170 3.95 3.40 9.09
CA VAL A 170 3.62 4.13 7.87
C VAL A 170 3.36 3.13 6.76
N LEU A 171 2.30 3.35 5.99
CA LEU A 171 1.94 2.59 4.81
C LEU A 171 2.06 3.49 3.58
N SER A 172 2.90 3.13 2.65
CA SER A 172 3.04 3.85 1.39
C SER A 172 3.18 2.88 0.22
N HIS A 173 3.01 3.39 -1.01
CA HIS A 173 3.34 2.58 -2.17
C HIS A 173 4.85 2.64 -2.45
N THR A 174 5.42 3.84 -2.69
CA THR A 174 6.88 4.01 -2.76
C THR A 174 7.47 4.45 -1.42
N GLY A 175 8.71 4.06 -1.13
CA GLY A 175 9.42 4.47 0.09
C GLY A 175 10.06 5.86 -0.02
N PRO A 176 10.75 6.33 1.04
CA PRO A 176 11.60 7.52 1.00
C PRO A 176 12.69 7.39 -0.06
N ASN A 177 13.02 8.48 -0.75
CA ASN A 177 13.94 8.48 -1.90
C ASN A 177 15.32 7.88 -1.58
N ARG A 178 15.90 8.23 -0.42
CA ARG A 178 17.20 7.67 0.02
C ARG A 178 17.13 6.15 0.22
N ILE A 179 16.02 5.64 0.76
CA ILE A 179 15.82 4.21 0.99
C ILE A 179 15.60 3.49 -0.34
N ASN A 180 14.79 4.05 -1.24
CA ASN A 180 14.60 3.52 -2.59
C ASN A 180 15.94 3.35 -3.32
N ARG A 181 16.85 4.30 -3.20
CA ARG A 181 18.20 4.20 -3.79
C ARG A 181 18.99 3.02 -3.22
N ILE A 182 18.98 2.82 -1.90
CA ILE A 182 19.66 1.70 -1.25
C ILE A 182 19.05 0.38 -1.73
N VAL A 183 17.73 0.24 -1.69
CA VAL A 183 17.02 -0.99 -2.05
C VAL A 183 17.22 -1.36 -3.53
N ASN A 184 17.30 -0.38 -4.44
CA ASN A 184 17.40 -0.61 -5.87
C ASN A 184 18.84 -0.75 -6.40
N THR A 185 19.85 -0.26 -5.67
CA THR A 185 21.25 -0.41 -6.07
C THR A 185 21.65 -1.87 -6.31
N TYR A 186 21.00 -2.80 -5.63
CA TYR A 186 21.24 -4.24 -5.79
C TYR A 186 20.51 -4.87 -6.98
N LYS A 187 19.49 -4.21 -7.56
CA LYS A 187 18.75 -4.77 -8.72
C LYS A 187 19.49 -4.57 -10.03
N THR A 188 20.15 -3.44 -10.18
CA THR A 188 20.82 -3.08 -11.44
C THR A 188 22.09 -2.28 -11.12
N PRO A 189 23.21 -2.94 -10.84
CA PRO A 189 24.49 -2.28 -10.62
C PRO A 189 24.81 -1.33 -11.80
N GLY A 190 25.11 -0.06 -11.52
CA GLY A 190 25.45 0.94 -12.54
C GLY A 190 24.29 1.71 -13.15
N ILE A 191 23.03 1.35 -12.88
CA ILE A 191 21.89 2.22 -13.21
C ILE A 191 21.66 3.17 -12.05
N THR A 192 22.17 4.39 -12.19
CA THR A 192 21.68 5.51 -11.39
C THR A 192 20.21 5.70 -11.73
N LEU A 193 19.32 5.72 -10.74
CA LEU A 193 17.93 6.10 -10.96
C LEU A 193 17.90 7.51 -11.55
N LYS A 194 17.78 7.59 -12.88
CA LYS A 194 17.74 8.86 -13.62
C LYS A 194 16.42 9.60 -13.45
N PHE A 195 15.43 8.93 -12.82
CA PHE A 195 14.10 9.48 -12.66
C PHE A 195 13.98 10.18 -11.31
N PHE A 196 13.50 11.40 -11.36
CA PHE A 196 13.12 12.15 -10.18
C PHE A 196 11.68 11.71 -9.79
N ASP A 197 11.56 10.98 -8.70
CA ASP A 197 10.27 10.59 -8.12
C ASP A 197 9.90 11.61 -7.02
N GLU A 198 9.03 12.57 -7.37
CA GLU A 198 8.59 13.61 -6.42
C GLU A 198 7.81 13.04 -5.24
N VAL A 199 7.15 11.88 -5.39
CA VAL A 199 6.44 11.22 -4.27
C VAL A 199 7.45 10.61 -3.30
N ALA A 200 8.50 9.99 -3.81
CA ALA A 200 9.58 9.47 -2.96
C ALA A 200 10.33 10.59 -2.22
N VAL A 201 10.52 11.75 -2.85
CA VAL A 201 11.11 12.94 -2.21
C VAL A 201 10.19 13.49 -1.13
N LEU A 202 8.88 13.58 -1.38
CA LEU A 202 7.88 13.95 -0.37
C LEU A 202 7.90 12.96 0.82
N ASN A 203 7.97 11.66 0.53
CA ASN A 203 8.04 10.63 1.56
C ASN A 203 9.32 10.76 2.41
N GLU A 204 10.45 11.17 1.81
CA GLU A 204 11.70 11.45 2.55
C GLU A 204 11.55 12.66 3.47
N GLU A 205 10.92 13.74 3.01
CA GLU A 205 10.62 14.90 3.84
C GLU A 205 9.68 14.57 5.01
N ILE A 206 8.68 13.71 4.79
CA ILE A 206 7.80 13.22 5.84
C ILE A 206 8.57 12.36 6.84
N ASP A 207 9.43 11.49 6.35
CA ASP A 207 10.24 10.56 7.15
C ASP A 207 11.12 11.30 8.19
N GLU A 208 11.66 12.45 7.81
CA GLU A 208 12.45 13.31 8.70
C GLU A 208 11.62 14.02 9.78
N ARG A 209 10.30 14.16 9.59
CA ARG A 209 9.41 14.93 10.45
C ARG A 209 8.64 14.10 11.47
N ILE A 210 8.62 12.78 11.28
CA ILE A 210 7.81 11.85 12.09
C ILE A 210 8.66 10.80 12.79
N THR A 211 8.06 10.11 13.75
CA THR A 211 8.61 8.89 14.33
C THR A 211 7.64 7.74 14.11
N CYS A 212 8.15 6.58 13.70
CA CYS A 212 7.40 5.34 13.61
C CYS A 212 8.32 4.14 13.88
N LYS A 213 7.74 2.98 14.20
CA LYS A 213 8.47 1.71 14.39
C LYS A 213 8.96 1.17 13.03
N GLN A 214 8.06 1.18 12.04
CA GLN A 214 8.35 0.63 10.73
C GLN A 214 7.51 1.29 9.63
N TRP A 215 8.10 1.28 8.43
CA TRP A 215 7.50 1.74 7.18
C TRP A 215 7.34 0.57 6.23
N PHE A 216 6.14 0.36 5.70
CA PHE A 216 5.83 -0.68 4.73
C PHE A 216 5.62 -0.08 3.34
N CYS A 217 6.28 -0.67 2.33
CA CYS A 217 6.27 -0.21 0.94
C CYS A 217 6.04 -1.37 -0.05
N GLY A 218 5.56 -1.04 -1.25
CA GLY A 218 5.54 -1.87 -2.46
C GLY A 218 6.39 -1.27 -3.58
N HIS A 219 5.81 -1.15 -4.80
CA HIS A 219 6.30 -0.44 -5.99
C HIS A 219 7.55 -1.01 -6.66
N TRP A 220 8.55 -1.37 -5.91
CA TRP A 220 9.85 -1.75 -6.45
C TRP A 220 9.97 -3.25 -6.78
N HIS A 221 8.88 -4.01 -6.70
CA HIS A 221 8.85 -5.45 -6.97
C HIS A 221 10.02 -6.17 -6.30
N THR A 222 10.17 -5.97 -5.00
CA THR A 222 11.27 -6.55 -4.21
C THR A 222 10.83 -6.84 -2.79
N ASP A 223 11.37 -7.93 -2.23
CA ASP A 223 11.17 -8.31 -0.84
C ASP A 223 12.46 -8.03 -0.08
N LYS A 224 12.56 -6.82 0.48
CA LYS A 224 13.74 -6.37 1.20
C LYS A 224 13.37 -5.66 2.49
N TYR A 225 14.21 -5.85 3.47
CA TYR A 225 14.19 -5.11 4.72
C TYR A 225 15.47 -4.29 4.86
N TYR A 226 15.31 -3.06 5.26
CA TYR A 226 16.42 -2.16 5.60
C TYR A 226 16.13 -1.49 6.94
N TYR A 227 17.10 -1.50 7.86
CA TYR A 227 17.02 -0.78 9.12
C TYR A 227 17.93 0.45 9.06
N ASP A 228 17.35 1.62 9.35
CA ASP A 228 18.10 2.87 9.42
C ASP A 228 18.43 3.18 10.88
N GLU A 229 19.70 3.10 11.22
CA GLU A 229 20.21 3.35 12.57
C GLU A 229 20.00 4.81 13.00
N ASN A 230 20.07 5.76 12.07
CA ASN A 230 19.90 7.18 12.37
C ASN A 230 18.44 7.52 12.70
N GLN A 231 17.50 6.96 11.95
CA GLN A 231 16.08 7.14 12.15
C GLN A 231 15.49 6.13 13.15
N ARG A 232 16.23 5.09 13.51
CA ARG A 232 15.82 3.99 14.40
C ARG A 232 14.51 3.35 13.96
N ARG A 233 14.38 3.06 12.66
CA ARG A 233 13.20 2.42 12.08
C ARG A 233 13.53 1.48 10.95
N GLY A 234 12.63 0.49 10.74
CA GLY A 234 12.70 -0.44 9.63
C GLY A 234 11.93 0.06 8.42
N TYR A 235 12.36 -0.35 7.24
CA TYR A 235 11.65 -0.19 5.96
C TYR A 235 11.50 -1.57 5.33
N GLN A 236 10.25 -2.02 5.21
CA GLN A 236 9.91 -3.33 4.65
C GLN A 236 9.28 -3.13 3.27
N TYR A 237 9.95 -3.60 2.24
CA TYR A 237 9.40 -3.71 0.90
C TYR A 237 8.82 -5.10 0.71
N LEU A 238 7.62 -5.18 0.15
CA LEU A 238 6.91 -6.43 -0.11
C LEU A 238 6.50 -6.52 -1.58
N TYR A 239 6.68 -7.71 -2.15
CA TYR A 239 6.26 -8.06 -3.51
C TYR A 239 5.71 -9.49 -3.57
N GLU A 240 6.57 -10.51 -3.53
CA GLU A 240 6.17 -11.92 -3.51
C GLU A 240 5.90 -12.41 -2.08
N LYS A 241 6.54 -11.75 -1.11
CA LYS A 241 6.34 -12.03 0.31
C LYS A 241 5.16 -11.26 0.87
N THR A 242 4.68 -11.76 2.00
CA THR A 242 3.68 -11.09 2.82
C THR A 242 4.24 -10.87 4.23
N ALA A 243 3.75 -9.87 4.94
CA ALA A 243 4.08 -9.64 6.33
C ALA A 243 2.84 -9.76 7.21
N LEU A 244 2.97 -10.39 8.36
CA LEU A 244 1.91 -10.50 9.37
C LEU A 244 2.33 -9.72 10.61
N LEU A 245 1.59 -8.67 10.96
CA LEU A 245 1.74 -7.96 12.21
C LEU A 245 0.86 -8.63 13.27
N LYS A 246 1.48 -9.17 14.29
CA LYS A 246 0.81 -9.87 15.40
C LYS A 246 1.52 -9.53 16.71
N ASN A 247 0.80 -9.00 17.69
CA ASN A 247 1.33 -8.66 19.03
C ASN A 247 2.60 -7.78 18.98
N ASP A 248 2.61 -6.75 18.13
CA ASP A 248 3.77 -5.87 17.87
C ASP A 248 4.97 -6.54 17.15
N GLU A 249 4.87 -7.82 16.82
CA GLU A 249 5.87 -8.54 16.04
C GLU A 249 5.48 -8.60 14.56
N ILE A 250 6.48 -8.54 13.68
CA ILE A 250 6.30 -8.62 12.23
C ILE A 250 6.97 -9.89 11.73
N ILE A 251 6.17 -10.78 11.16
CA ILE A 251 6.60 -12.05 10.58
C ILE A 251 6.51 -11.90 9.06
N VAL A 252 7.64 -12.02 8.34
CA VAL A 252 7.70 -11.95 6.88
C VAL A 252 7.88 -13.35 6.31
N LEU A 253 7.00 -13.76 5.39
CA LEU A 253 6.98 -15.10 4.79
C LEU A 253 6.91 -15.03 3.26
#